data_690662756858f5dc565bec2d33464baa
#
_entry.id   690662756858f5dc565bec2d33464baa
#
_cell.length_a   1.000
_cell.length_b   1.000
_cell.length_c   1.000
_cell.angle_alpha   90.00
_cell.angle_beta   90.00
_cell.angle_gamma   90.00
#
_symmetry.space_group_name_H-M   'P 1'
#
loop_
_entity.id
_entity.type
_entity.pdbx_description
1 polymer ?
#
loop_
_entity_poly.entity_id
_entity_poly.type
_entity_poly.pdbx_seq_one_letter_code
_entity_poly.pdbx_strand_id
1 'polypeptide(L)'
;MSKKYIPNSLSKKDRIKQKKMLLKSKKLYRKGKYFTRKKLKSFKSKKSSWVVKASKLYNVKNLNPNKILSKKTGCTVKGLKDIIKKGQGAYYSSGSRPNQTAHSWGIARLGSAITGGPASKIDYHILEEKCNKNSKALKFANKFMKGGKLVKPIKKNDKLFFNDYPEFTPNLTPKEIFQLGSFGGTYWRPIYSGITKKKYKYMHKKYPADWWKGLSPNQLTSSVCDITLNKYKVKVGTSLKFWEKKGWINKEHPYGWIQWYCDFYRGKRSSDDKRQIDRWNKFAGKKGRFRLWLITLIKKKNL
;
A
#
# COMPACT_ATOMS: atom_id res chain seq x y z
N MET A 1 13.71 11.57 -5.69
CA MET A 1 13.13 10.94 -6.90
C MET A 1 13.67 9.54 -7.06
N SER A 2 12.89 8.60 -7.61
CA SER A 2 13.36 7.22 -7.84
C SER A 2 14.53 7.18 -8.82
N LYS A 3 15.59 6.42 -8.50
CA LYS A 3 16.74 6.15 -9.42
C LYS A 3 16.27 5.63 -10.79
N LYS A 4 15.13 4.93 -10.84
CA LYS A 4 14.52 4.43 -12.10
C LYS A 4 14.04 5.53 -13.05
N TYR A 5 13.73 6.73 -12.55
CA TYR A 5 13.25 7.85 -13.37
C TYR A 5 14.39 8.76 -13.86
N ILE A 6 15.53 8.69 -13.20
CA ILE A 6 16.76 9.39 -13.59
C ILE A 6 17.89 8.34 -13.58
N PRO A 7 17.95 7.47 -14.59
CA PRO A 7 18.95 6.40 -14.64
C PRO A 7 20.36 6.96 -14.83
N ASN A 8 21.35 6.21 -14.32
CA ASN A 8 22.76 6.59 -14.41
C ASN A 8 23.30 6.61 -15.86
N SER A 9 22.64 5.92 -16.79
CA SER A 9 22.98 5.90 -18.21
C SER A 9 22.69 7.21 -18.96
N LEU A 10 22.03 8.18 -18.31
CA LEU A 10 21.85 9.51 -18.90
C LEU A 10 23.15 10.34 -18.80
N SER A 11 23.45 11.12 -19.82
CA SER A 11 24.48 12.17 -19.74
C SER A 11 24.17 13.16 -18.59
N LYS A 12 25.20 13.84 -18.06
CA LYS A 12 25.01 14.85 -17.00
C LYS A 12 23.96 15.90 -17.41
N LYS A 13 24.02 16.42 -18.64
CA LYS A 13 23.05 17.40 -19.19
C LYS A 13 21.64 16.85 -19.24
N ASP A 14 21.45 15.64 -19.76
CA ASP A 14 20.11 15.03 -19.86
C ASP A 14 19.55 14.61 -18.50
N ARG A 15 20.40 14.28 -17.53
CA ARG A 15 20.00 13.99 -16.14
C ARG A 15 19.37 15.21 -15.47
N ILE A 16 20.01 16.39 -15.63
CA ILE A 16 19.47 17.67 -15.14
C ILE A 16 18.15 18.01 -15.83
N LYS A 17 18.11 17.86 -17.17
CA LYS A 17 16.91 18.12 -17.98
C LYS A 17 15.75 17.21 -17.57
N GLN A 18 16.00 15.90 -17.37
CA GLN A 18 14.99 14.96 -16.90
C GLN A 18 14.45 15.37 -15.52
N LYS A 19 15.34 15.74 -14.58
CA LYS A 19 14.94 16.18 -13.23
C LYS A 19 14.03 17.42 -13.30
N LYS A 20 14.41 18.43 -14.09
CA LYS A 20 13.59 19.65 -14.30
C LYS A 20 12.21 19.32 -14.89
N MET A 21 12.17 18.48 -15.93
CA MET A 21 10.90 18.07 -16.57
C MET A 21 9.99 17.29 -15.63
N LEU A 22 10.52 16.39 -14.80
CA LEU A 22 9.75 15.66 -13.81
C LEU A 22 9.15 16.57 -12.74
N LEU A 23 9.91 17.56 -12.25
CA LEU A 23 9.41 18.54 -11.27
C LEU A 23 8.34 19.44 -11.90
N LYS A 24 8.56 19.94 -13.12
CA LYS A 24 7.58 20.74 -13.87
C LYS A 24 6.27 19.96 -14.08
N SER A 25 6.37 18.69 -14.50
CA SER A 25 5.21 17.81 -14.69
C SER A 25 4.37 17.67 -13.41
N LYS A 26 5.03 17.41 -12.26
CA LYS A 26 4.36 17.32 -10.95
C LYS A 26 3.68 18.62 -10.53
N LYS A 27 4.37 19.76 -10.70
CA LYS A 27 3.82 21.08 -10.34
C LYS A 27 2.58 21.41 -11.17
N LEU A 28 2.63 21.18 -12.48
CA LEU A 28 1.52 21.44 -13.39
C LEU A 28 0.34 20.50 -13.16
N TYR A 29 0.59 19.21 -12.93
CA TYR A 29 -0.46 18.23 -12.65
C TYR A 29 -1.29 18.56 -11.41
N ARG A 30 -0.66 19.12 -10.36
CA ARG A 30 -1.38 19.62 -9.17
C ARG A 30 -2.31 20.80 -9.45
N LYS A 31 -2.07 21.50 -10.55
CA LYS A 31 -2.90 22.60 -11.05
C LYS A 31 -3.87 22.18 -12.17
N GLY A 32 -4.09 20.87 -12.34
CA GLY A 32 -4.94 20.31 -13.41
C GLY A 32 -4.35 20.39 -14.82
N LYS A 33 -3.09 20.83 -14.96
CA LYS A 33 -2.43 20.98 -16.27
C LYS A 33 -1.50 19.80 -16.59
N TYR A 34 -1.50 19.35 -17.84
CA TYR A 34 -0.69 18.25 -18.31
C TYR A 34 0.57 18.74 -19.02
N PHE A 35 1.71 18.10 -18.74
CA PHE A 35 2.99 18.46 -19.34
C PHE A 35 3.66 17.21 -19.94
N THR A 36 3.74 17.17 -21.28
CA THR A 36 4.45 16.12 -22.01
C THR A 36 5.94 16.41 -22.01
N ARG A 37 6.73 15.44 -21.56
CA ARG A 37 8.19 15.57 -21.46
C ARG A 37 8.85 15.33 -22.81
N LYS A 38 9.82 16.19 -23.15
CA LYS A 38 10.62 16.08 -24.37
C LYS A 38 11.56 14.86 -24.31
N LYS A 39 11.85 14.26 -25.47
CA LYS A 39 12.81 13.15 -25.60
C LYS A 39 14.22 13.60 -25.22
N LEU A 40 14.99 12.69 -24.64
CA LEU A 40 16.39 12.84 -24.28
C LEU A 40 17.24 12.01 -25.21
N LYS A 41 18.27 12.61 -25.81
CA LYS A 41 19.09 11.97 -26.83
C LYS A 41 19.96 10.83 -26.26
N SER A 42 20.46 10.98 -25.05
CA SER A 42 21.34 10.00 -24.38
C SER A 42 20.60 8.76 -23.82
N PHE A 43 19.28 8.60 -24.03
CA PHE A 43 18.54 7.48 -23.54
C PHE A 43 17.82 6.69 -24.62
N LYS A 44 18.24 5.44 -24.83
CA LYS A 44 17.54 4.50 -25.72
C LYS A 44 16.41 3.80 -24.95
N SER A 45 15.17 4.02 -25.36
CA SER A 45 13.99 3.35 -24.77
C SER A 45 13.91 1.90 -25.20
N LYS A 46 13.59 1.01 -24.27
CA LYS A 46 13.25 -0.39 -24.55
C LYS A 46 11.76 -0.62 -24.30
N LYS A 47 11.15 -1.53 -25.06
CA LYS A 47 9.77 -1.98 -24.83
C LYS A 47 9.64 -2.55 -23.40
N SER A 48 8.55 -2.25 -22.73
CA SER A 48 8.34 -2.75 -21.37
C SER A 48 8.25 -4.28 -21.36
N SER A 49 9.03 -4.93 -20.47
CA SER A 49 8.98 -6.38 -20.29
C SER A 49 7.58 -6.86 -19.89
N TRP A 50 6.81 -6.05 -19.17
CA TRP A 50 5.43 -6.35 -18.82
C TRP A 50 4.50 -6.36 -20.03
N VAL A 51 4.73 -5.47 -21.00
CA VAL A 51 3.97 -5.47 -22.26
C VAL A 51 4.30 -6.73 -23.07
N VAL A 52 5.57 -7.08 -23.17
CA VAL A 52 6.02 -8.30 -23.88
C VAL A 52 5.43 -9.54 -23.20
N LYS A 53 5.51 -9.63 -21.87
CA LYS A 53 4.94 -10.75 -21.08
C LYS A 53 3.44 -10.88 -21.30
N ALA A 54 2.69 -9.77 -21.23
CA ALA A 54 1.26 -9.78 -21.42
C ALA A 54 0.85 -10.14 -22.85
N SER A 55 1.56 -9.60 -23.86
CA SER A 55 1.32 -9.95 -25.27
C SER A 55 1.47 -11.44 -25.53
N LYS A 56 2.53 -12.07 -24.96
CA LYS A 56 2.74 -13.52 -25.06
C LYS A 56 1.67 -14.32 -24.32
N LEU A 57 1.38 -13.93 -23.07
CA LEU A 57 0.44 -14.64 -22.19
C LEU A 57 -0.99 -14.69 -22.75
N TYR A 58 -1.44 -13.60 -23.33
CA TYR A 58 -2.80 -13.43 -23.87
C TYR A 58 -2.85 -13.61 -25.39
N ASN A 59 -1.73 -13.92 -26.03
CA ASN A 59 -1.60 -14.06 -27.48
C ASN A 59 -2.26 -12.87 -28.23
N VAL A 60 -1.72 -11.66 -28.00
CA VAL A 60 -2.16 -10.41 -28.62
C VAL A 60 -0.98 -9.59 -29.10
N LYS A 61 -1.10 -8.95 -30.27
CA LYS A 61 -0.04 -8.08 -30.84
C LYS A 61 0.18 -6.83 -29.97
N ASN A 62 -0.88 -6.30 -29.39
CA ASN A 62 -0.85 -5.10 -28.54
C ASN A 62 -1.83 -5.21 -27.39
N LEU A 63 -1.70 -4.33 -26.39
CA LEU A 63 -2.55 -4.30 -25.19
C LEU A 63 -3.59 -3.16 -25.25
N ASN A 64 -4.07 -2.82 -26.46
CA ASN A 64 -5.15 -1.84 -26.57
C ASN A 64 -6.47 -2.41 -26.01
N PRO A 65 -7.16 -1.68 -25.12
CA PRO A 65 -8.42 -2.12 -24.56
C PRO A 65 -9.52 -2.21 -25.62
N ASN A 66 -9.81 -3.40 -26.08
CA ASN A 66 -10.85 -3.73 -27.06
C ASN A 66 -11.56 -5.02 -26.66
N LYS A 67 -12.58 -5.43 -27.42
CA LYS A 67 -13.35 -6.65 -27.17
C LYS A 67 -12.45 -7.90 -27.16
N ILE A 68 -11.43 -7.97 -28.01
CA ILE A 68 -10.50 -9.12 -28.09
C ILE A 68 -9.70 -9.24 -26.79
N LEU A 69 -9.05 -8.16 -26.34
CA LEU A 69 -8.26 -8.17 -25.09
C LEU A 69 -9.16 -8.42 -23.87
N SER A 70 -10.38 -7.86 -23.88
CA SER A 70 -11.40 -8.09 -22.84
C SER A 70 -11.73 -9.59 -22.72
N LYS A 71 -12.07 -10.25 -23.84
CA LYS A 71 -12.36 -11.71 -23.86
C LYS A 71 -11.17 -12.54 -23.36
N LYS A 72 -9.94 -12.24 -23.81
CA LYS A 72 -8.73 -13.00 -23.44
C LYS A 72 -8.30 -12.80 -21.99
N THR A 73 -8.48 -11.62 -21.43
CA THR A 73 -8.15 -11.33 -20.03
C THR A 73 -9.24 -11.70 -19.05
N GLY A 74 -10.49 -11.79 -19.54
CA GLY A 74 -11.70 -11.92 -18.72
C GLY A 74 -12.06 -10.65 -17.96
N CYS A 75 -11.55 -9.48 -18.39
CA CYS A 75 -11.81 -8.18 -17.78
C CYS A 75 -12.61 -7.29 -18.73
N THR A 76 -13.48 -6.44 -18.20
CA THR A 76 -14.25 -5.50 -19.04
C THR A 76 -13.32 -4.50 -19.73
N VAL A 77 -13.71 -4.03 -20.92
CA VAL A 77 -12.97 -2.98 -21.65
C VAL A 77 -12.81 -1.72 -20.78
N LYS A 78 -13.84 -1.38 -20.00
CA LYS A 78 -13.81 -0.26 -19.04
C LYS A 78 -12.72 -0.46 -17.98
N GLY A 79 -12.64 -1.64 -17.34
CA GLY A 79 -11.61 -1.94 -16.35
C GLY A 79 -10.18 -1.84 -16.91
N LEU A 80 -9.97 -2.35 -18.14
CA LEU A 80 -8.68 -2.23 -18.82
C LEU A 80 -8.32 -0.76 -19.10
N LYS A 81 -9.29 0.06 -19.54
CA LYS A 81 -9.11 1.52 -19.75
C LYS A 81 -8.81 2.24 -18.44
N ASP A 82 -9.47 1.89 -17.35
CA ASP A 82 -9.27 2.51 -16.03
C ASP A 82 -7.84 2.29 -15.51
N ILE A 83 -7.28 1.09 -15.69
CA ILE A 83 -5.88 0.82 -15.34
C ILE A 83 -4.93 1.68 -16.16
N ILE A 84 -5.17 1.83 -17.49
CA ILE A 84 -4.37 2.71 -18.35
C ILE A 84 -4.46 4.16 -17.87
N LYS A 85 -5.67 4.65 -17.59
CA LYS A 85 -5.91 6.01 -17.09
C LYS A 85 -5.15 6.30 -15.79
N LYS A 86 -5.14 5.34 -14.85
CA LYS A 86 -4.31 5.44 -13.63
C LYS A 86 -2.82 5.49 -13.96
N GLY A 87 -2.35 4.72 -14.95
CA GLY A 87 -0.96 4.78 -15.42
C GLY A 87 -0.61 6.13 -16.04
N GLN A 88 -1.49 6.71 -16.83
CA GLN A 88 -1.34 8.05 -17.41
C GLN A 88 -1.29 9.12 -16.31
N GLY A 89 -2.17 9.06 -15.32
CA GLY A 89 -2.13 9.93 -14.14
C GLY A 89 -0.80 9.82 -13.38
N ALA A 90 -0.29 8.60 -13.18
CA ALA A 90 1.00 8.37 -12.54
C ALA A 90 2.19 8.93 -13.34
N TYR A 91 2.12 8.91 -14.67
CA TYR A 91 3.13 9.56 -15.54
C TYR A 91 3.27 11.04 -15.17
N TYR A 92 2.18 11.76 -15.00
CA TYR A 92 2.20 13.19 -14.69
C TYR A 92 2.52 13.47 -13.21
N SER A 93 1.88 12.77 -12.29
CA SER A 93 1.97 13.02 -10.84
C SER A 93 3.26 12.50 -10.20
N SER A 94 3.69 11.31 -10.60
CA SER A 94 4.82 10.61 -9.95
C SER A 94 6.07 10.59 -10.81
N GLY A 95 5.89 10.60 -12.13
CA GLY A 95 6.95 10.56 -13.12
C GLY A 95 7.05 9.20 -13.83
N SER A 96 8.00 9.12 -14.77
CA SER A 96 8.29 7.93 -15.56
C SER A 96 9.78 7.85 -15.89
N ARG A 97 10.20 6.71 -16.46
CA ARG A 97 11.50 6.61 -17.14
C ARG A 97 11.56 7.63 -18.27
N PRO A 98 12.78 8.05 -18.71
CA PRO A 98 12.94 8.91 -19.87
C PRO A 98 12.28 8.34 -21.13
N ASN A 99 11.94 9.22 -22.06
CA ASN A 99 11.40 8.88 -23.38
C ASN A 99 10.12 8.03 -23.37
N GLN A 100 9.35 8.12 -22.29
CA GLN A 100 8.01 7.52 -22.21
C GLN A 100 6.94 8.58 -22.45
N THR A 101 5.82 8.17 -23.01
CA THR A 101 4.58 8.95 -23.08
C THR A 101 3.63 8.53 -21.96
N ALA A 102 2.62 9.35 -21.67
CA ALA A 102 1.58 8.96 -20.72
C ALA A 102 0.88 7.67 -21.17
N HIS A 103 0.60 7.54 -22.46
CA HIS A 103 -0.02 6.34 -23.03
C HIS A 103 0.86 5.09 -22.86
N SER A 104 2.14 5.15 -23.30
CA SER A 104 3.05 4.00 -23.17
C SER A 104 3.24 3.58 -21.71
N TRP A 105 3.24 4.54 -20.78
CA TRP A 105 3.31 4.27 -19.34
C TRP A 105 2.04 3.59 -18.83
N GLY A 106 0.85 4.01 -19.33
CA GLY A 106 -0.43 3.38 -19.04
C GLY A 106 -0.50 1.94 -19.56
N ILE A 107 -0.07 1.70 -20.80
CA ILE A 107 -0.01 0.34 -21.38
C ILE A 107 0.95 -0.57 -20.61
N ALA A 108 2.11 -0.06 -20.17
CA ALA A 108 3.04 -0.83 -19.36
C ALA A 108 2.44 -1.17 -17.96
N ARG A 109 1.67 -0.24 -17.38
CA ARG A 109 0.90 -0.50 -16.15
C ARG A 109 -0.15 -1.58 -16.37
N LEU A 110 -0.92 -1.51 -17.45
CA LEU A 110 -1.90 -2.55 -17.79
C LEU A 110 -1.22 -3.91 -17.93
N GLY A 111 -0.13 -4.01 -18.71
CA GLY A 111 0.62 -5.26 -18.86
C GLY A 111 1.08 -5.83 -17.52
N SER A 112 1.57 -4.99 -16.62
CA SER A 112 1.94 -5.39 -15.27
C SER A 112 0.74 -5.85 -14.44
N ALA A 113 -0.40 -5.15 -14.53
CA ALA A 113 -1.60 -5.47 -13.74
C ALA A 113 -2.18 -6.85 -14.12
N ILE A 114 -2.35 -7.12 -15.42
CA ILE A 114 -3.00 -8.35 -15.90
C ILE A 114 -2.08 -9.58 -15.91
N THR A 115 -0.78 -9.42 -15.61
CA THR A 115 0.19 -10.54 -15.57
C THR A 115 0.77 -10.82 -14.17
N GLY A 116 0.13 -10.29 -13.11
CA GLY A 116 0.59 -10.47 -11.74
C GLY A 116 1.88 -9.73 -11.42
N GLY A 117 2.17 -8.61 -12.10
CA GLY A 117 3.28 -7.75 -11.76
C GLY A 117 2.91 -6.73 -10.65
N PRO A 118 3.83 -5.83 -10.26
CA PRO A 118 3.59 -4.89 -9.16
C PRO A 118 2.33 -4.01 -9.30
N ALA A 119 1.88 -3.74 -10.55
CA ALA A 119 0.66 -2.98 -10.78
C ALA A 119 -0.60 -3.78 -10.40
N SER A 120 -0.58 -5.11 -10.44
CA SER A 120 -1.73 -5.92 -10.04
C SER A 120 -2.13 -5.71 -8.58
N LYS A 121 -1.16 -5.45 -7.71
CA LYS A 121 -1.40 -5.08 -6.31
C LYS A 121 -2.07 -3.71 -6.19
N ILE A 122 -1.56 -2.72 -6.92
CA ILE A 122 -2.04 -1.32 -6.83
C ILE A 122 -3.44 -1.19 -7.46
N ASP A 123 -3.72 -1.96 -8.50
CA ASP A 123 -4.95 -1.92 -9.28
C ASP A 123 -5.89 -3.10 -8.98
N TYR A 124 -5.63 -3.81 -7.87
CA TYR A 124 -6.39 -5.01 -7.48
C TYR A 124 -7.90 -4.76 -7.42
N HIS A 125 -8.31 -3.64 -6.82
CA HIS A 125 -9.72 -3.25 -6.73
C HIS A 125 -10.40 -3.13 -8.10
N ILE A 126 -9.67 -2.67 -9.15
CA ILE A 126 -10.20 -2.63 -10.51
C ILE A 126 -10.32 -4.04 -11.10
N LEU A 127 -9.29 -4.87 -10.88
CA LEU A 127 -9.31 -6.26 -11.36
C LEU A 127 -10.40 -7.06 -10.66
N GLU A 128 -10.59 -6.89 -9.36
CA GLU A 128 -11.62 -7.56 -8.57
C GLU A 128 -13.04 -7.16 -8.98
N GLU A 129 -13.26 -5.86 -9.24
CA GLU A 129 -14.58 -5.33 -9.63
C GLU A 129 -14.92 -5.57 -11.11
N LYS A 130 -13.92 -5.47 -11.99
CA LYS A 130 -14.12 -5.39 -13.44
C LYS A 130 -13.64 -6.61 -14.22
N CYS A 131 -13.14 -7.65 -13.54
CA CYS A 131 -12.79 -8.91 -14.19
C CYS A 131 -13.64 -10.07 -13.63
N ASN A 132 -13.89 -11.07 -14.47
CA ASN A 132 -14.57 -12.30 -14.04
C ASN A 132 -13.78 -12.98 -12.91
N LYS A 133 -14.48 -13.54 -11.92
CA LYS A 133 -13.87 -14.22 -10.75
C LYS A 133 -12.86 -15.30 -11.15
N ASN A 134 -13.09 -15.97 -12.26
CA ASN A 134 -12.25 -17.04 -12.80
C ASN A 134 -11.20 -16.57 -13.83
N SER A 135 -11.14 -15.27 -14.14
CA SER A 135 -10.22 -14.72 -15.13
C SER A 135 -8.75 -14.97 -14.78
N LYS A 136 -7.92 -15.19 -15.82
CA LYS A 136 -6.46 -15.32 -15.63
C LYS A 136 -5.87 -14.07 -14.96
N ALA A 137 -6.32 -12.88 -15.35
CA ALA A 137 -5.85 -11.61 -14.78
C ALA A 137 -6.09 -11.52 -13.28
N LEU A 138 -7.31 -11.86 -12.81
CA LEU A 138 -7.65 -11.84 -11.39
C LEU A 138 -6.95 -12.97 -10.62
N LYS A 139 -6.82 -14.17 -11.22
CA LYS A 139 -6.05 -15.28 -10.61
C LYS A 139 -4.59 -14.89 -10.38
N PHE A 140 -3.94 -14.23 -11.34
CA PHE A 140 -2.57 -13.70 -11.16
C PHE A 140 -2.50 -12.61 -10.10
N ALA A 141 -3.45 -11.69 -10.09
CA ALA A 141 -3.53 -10.66 -9.07
C ALA A 141 -3.75 -11.27 -7.68
N ASN A 142 -4.67 -12.23 -7.57
CA ASN A 142 -4.92 -12.98 -6.33
C ASN A 142 -3.68 -13.76 -5.86
N LYS A 143 -2.96 -14.41 -6.79
CA LYS A 143 -1.71 -15.09 -6.45
C LYS A 143 -0.67 -14.11 -5.90
N PHE A 144 -0.61 -12.90 -6.45
CA PHE A 144 0.28 -11.84 -5.98
C PHE A 144 -0.21 -11.22 -4.67
N MET A 145 -1.53 -11.12 -4.46
CA MET A 145 -2.15 -10.61 -3.22
C MET A 145 -2.19 -11.65 -2.10
N LYS A 146 -2.45 -12.93 -2.46
CA LYS A 146 -2.49 -14.05 -1.49
C LYS A 146 -1.09 -14.59 -1.13
N GLY A 147 -0.07 -14.02 -1.71
CA GLY A 147 1.29 -14.40 -1.44
C GLY A 147 1.88 -15.25 -2.57
N GLY A 148 2.76 -14.68 -3.29
CA GLY A 148 4.05 -15.30 -3.19
C GLY A 148 4.31 -15.53 -1.71
N LYS A 149 4.66 -16.75 -1.29
CA LYS A 149 4.89 -17.22 0.09
C LYS A 149 4.61 -16.14 1.13
N LEU A 150 3.62 -16.33 2.01
CA LEU A 150 3.42 -15.47 3.19
C LEU A 150 4.80 -15.15 3.74
N VAL A 151 5.33 -13.99 3.39
CA VAL A 151 6.65 -13.60 3.87
C VAL A 151 6.40 -13.18 5.30
N LYS A 152 6.51 -14.17 6.19
CA LYS A 152 6.52 -13.89 7.62
C LYS A 152 7.65 -12.88 7.83
N PRO A 153 7.40 -11.78 8.53
CA PRO A 153 8.46 -10.83 8.81
C PRO A 153 9.56 -11.56 9.60
N ILE A 154 10.80 -11.21 9.31
CA ILE A 154 11.95 -11.73 10.05
C ILE A 154 12.18 -10.79 11.23
N LYS A 155 12.20 -11.32 12.45
CA LYS A 155 12.59 -10.54 13.64
C LYS A 155 14.11 -10.59 13.79
N LYS A 156 14.76 -9.43 13.72
CA LYS A 156 16.21 -9.27 13.91
C LYS A 156 16.47 -8.02 14.75
N ASN A 157 17.28 -8.13 15.81
CA ASN A 157 17.59 -7.01 16.71
C ASN A 157 16.34 -6.24 17.17
N ASP A 158 15.33 -6.98 17.69
CA ASP A 158 14.04 -6.48 18.16
C ASP A 158 13.22 -5.67 17.15
N LYS A 159 13.50 -5.85 15.86
CA LYS A 159 12.76 -5.22 14.77
C LYS A 159 12.22 -6.29 13.82
N LEU A 160 11.06 -6.02 13.28
CA LEU A 160 10.45 -6.84 12.25
C LEU A 160 10.78 -6.27 10.88
N PHE A 161 11.25 -7.10 9.99
CA PHE A 161 11.63 -6.73 8.63
C PHE A 161 10.69 -7.39 7.62
N PHE A 162 10.17 -6.59 6.71
CA PHE A 162 9.30 -7.01 5.61
C PHE A 162 10.06 -6.79 4.30
N ASN A 163 10.35 -7.86 3.55
CA ASN A 163 11.16 -7.78 2.34
C ASN A 163 10.57 -6.85 1.26
N ASP A 164 9.25 -6.71 1.23
CA ASP A 164 8.55 -5.85 0.27
C ASP A 164 8.34 -4.41 0.76
N TYR A 165 8.63 -4.14 2.03
CA TYR A 165 8.55 -2.82 2.69
C TYR A 165 9.69 -2.64 3.69
N PRO A 166 10.94 -2.55 3.22
CA PRO A 166 12.13 -2.49 4.10
C PRO A 166 12.17 -1.23 4.99
N GLU A 167 11.39 -0.20 4.63
CA GLU A 167 11.26 1.02 5.43
C GLU A 167 10.32 0.86 6.63
N PHE A 168 9.56 -0.24 6.71
CA PHE A 168 8.63 -0.52 7.81
C PHE A 168 9.24 -1.54 8.77
N THR A 169 9.75 -1.07 9.88
CA THR A 169 10.49 -1.89 10.87
C THR A 169 9.91 -1.75 12.27
N PRO A 170 8.65 -2.18 12.51
CA PRO A 170 8.08 -2.17 13.85
C PRO A 170 8.82 -3.18 14.74
N ASN A 171 8.78 -2.94 16.05
CA ASN A 171 9.45 -3.79 17.05
C ASN A 171 8.51 -4.84 17.67
N LEU A 172 7.22 -4.61 17.66
CA LEU A 172 6.23 -5.52 18.25
C LEU A 172 5.39 -6.22 17.19
N THR A 173 5.17 -7.50 17.37
CA THR A 173 4.17 -8.27 16.62
C THR A 173 2.76 -7.89 17.07
N PRO A 174 1.72 -8.15 16.27
CA PRO A 174 0.34 -7.98 16.73
C PRO A 174 0.04 -8.73 18.02
N LYS A 175 0.52 -9.98 18.16
CA LYS A 175 0.38 -10.77 19.38
C LYS A 175 0.96 -10.02 20.59
N GLU A 176 2.21 -9.57 20.51
CA GLU A 176 2.88 -8.83 21.60
C GLU A 176 2.14 -7.54 21.96
N ILE A 177 1.61 -6.80 20.99
CA ILE A 177 0.81 -5.57 21.25
C ILE A 177 -0.41 -5.88 22.12
N PHE A 178 -1.15 -6.95 21.84
CA PHE A 178 -2.33 -7.31 22.60
C PHE A 178 -1.98 -7.91 23.96
N GLN A 179 -0.92 -8.73 24.03
CA GLN A 179 -0.41 -9.27 25.29
C GLN A 179 0.06 -8.18 26.27
N LEU A 180 0.54 -7.05 25.75
CA LEU A 180 0.90 -5.85 26.52
C LEU A 180 -0.32 -5.02 26.95
N GLY A 181 -1.55 -5.44 26.62
CA GLY A 181 -2.77 -4.75 26.98
C GLY A 181 -2.92 -3.35 26.37
N SER A 182 -2.26 -3.07 25.24
CA SER A 182 -2.05 -1.72 24.71
C SER A 182 -3.29 -0.87 24.51
N PHE A 183 -4.49 -1.46 24.50
CA PHE A 183 -5.75 -0.75 24.27
C PHE A 183 -6.72 -0.84 25.46
N GLY A 184 -6.25 -1.21 26.64
CA GLY A 184 -7.09 -1.35 27.82
C GLY A 184 -8.32 -2.24 27.58
N GLY A 185 -8.15 -3.30 26.78
CA GLY A 185 -9.19 -4.29 26.48
C GLY A 185 -10.20 -3.91 25.40
N THR A 186 -10.19 -2.69 24.87
CA THR A 186 -11.29 -2.18 24.04
C THR A 186 -11.13 -2.34 22.54
N TYR A 187 -9.99 -2.84 22.04
CA TYR A 187 -9.73 -2.76 20.61
C TYR A 187 -10.74 -3.52 19.75
N TRP A 188 -11.04 -4.76 20.09
CA TRP A 188 -11.95 -5.62 19.34
C TRP A 188 -13.41 -5.58 19.83
N ARG A 189 -13.80 -4.54 20.60
CA ARG A 189 -15.18 -4.34 21.03
C ARG A 189 -16.14 -4.33 19.83
N PRO A 190 -17.41 -4.61 20.01
CA PRO A 190 -18.42 -4.37 18.99
C PRO A 190 -18.42 -2.89 18.55
N ILE A 191 -18.43 -2.65 17.24
CA ILE A 191 -18.49 -1.30 16.67
C ILE A 191 -19.53 -1.22 15.55
N TYR A 192 -20.05 -0.01 15.34
CA TYR A 192 -20.69 0.38 14.09
C TYR A 192 -19.73 1.29 13.31
N SER A 193 -19.39 0.91 12.09
CA SER A 193 -18.53 1.73 11.23
C SER A 193 -19.37 2.69 10.39
N GLY A 194 -19.14 3.98 10.55
CA GLY A 194 -19.72 5.04 9.73
C GLY A 194 -19.24 5.00 8.28
N ILE A 195 -18.07 4.40 8.02
CA ILE A 195 -17.48 4.28 6.67
C ILE A 195 -18.12 3.14 5.88
N THR A 196 -18.29 1.97 6.50
CA THR A 196 -18.85 0.78 5.81
C THR A 196 -20.35 0.62 6.01
N LYS A 197 -20.95 1.41 6.93
CA LYS A 197 -22.36 1.32 7.31
C LYS A 197 -22.76 -0.06 7.85
N LYS A 198 -21.80 -0.75 8.52
CA LYS A 198 -21.99 -2.10 9.05
C LYS A 198 -21.60 -2.20 10.52
N LYS A 199 -22.29 -3.11 11.24
CA LYS A 199 -21.90 -3.53 12.59
C LYS A 199 -20.83 -4.63 12.50
N TYR A 200 -19.83 -4.55 13.36
CA TYR A 200 -18.78 -5.56 13.49
C TYR A 200 -18.68 -6.03 14.93
N LYS A 201 -18.55 -7.35 15.09
CA LYS A 201 -18.32 -8.01 16.38
C LYS A 201 -17.44 -9.25 16.17
N TYR A 202 -16.73 -9.66 17.19
CA TYR A 202 -15.86 -10.84 17.17
C TYR A 202 -14.79 -10.84 16.07
N MET A 203 -14.35 -9.67 15.64
CA MET A 203 -13.37 -9.56 14.54
C MET A 203 -12.00 -10.15 14.88
N HIS A 204 -11.62 -10.23 16.16
CA HIS A 204 -10.42 -10.93 16.62
C HIS A 204 -10.39 -12.41 16.21
N LYS A 205 -11.56 -13.09 16.10
CA LYS A 205 -11.66 -14.50 15.69
C LYS A 205 -11.17 -14.77 14.25
N LYS A 206 -10.93 -13.73 13.45
CA LYS A 206 -10.32 -13.86 12.10
C LYS A 206 -8.81 -14.07 12.14
N TYR A 207 -8.19 -13.91 13.28
CA TYR A 207 -6.75 -14.03 13.49
C TYR A 207 -6.42 -15.31 14.25
N PRO A 208 -5.15 -15.77 14.25
CA PRO A 208 -4.74 -16.99 14.93
C PRO A 208 -5.11 -16.99 16.41
N ALA A 209 -5.69 -18.09 16.88
CA ALA A 209 -6.16 -18.20 18.26
C ALA A 209 -5.04 -18.07 19.31
N ASP A 210 -3.81 -18.48 18.94
CA ASP A 210 -2.62 -18.34 19.79
C ASP A 210 -2.25 -16.90 20.12
N TRP A 211 -2.73 -15.91 19.32
CA TRP A 211 -2.52 -14.49 19.63
C TRP A 211 -3.27 -14.04 20.88
N TRP A 212 -4.37 -14.73 21.18
CA TRP A 212 -5.31 -14.42 22.26
C TRP A 212 -5.17 -15.36 23.46
N LYS A 213 -4.27 -16.36 23.36
CA LYS A 213 -4.09 -17.33 24.45
C LYS A 213 -3.72 -16.61 25.74
N GLY A 214 -4.47 -16.89 26.81
CA GLY A 214 -4.29 -16.28 28.12
C GLY A 214 -4.94 -14.90 28.31
N LEU A 215 -5.57 -14.33 27.26
CA LEU A 215 -6.31 -13.07 27.38
C LEU A 215 -7.79 -13.32 27.62
N SER A 216 -8.34 -12.67 28.63
CA SER A 216 -9.78 -12.71 28.94
C SER A 216 -10.60 -11.87 27.93
N PRO A 217 -11.92 -12.08 27.83
CA PRO A 217 -12.78 -11.22 27.03
C PRO A 217 -12.64 -9.72 27.36
N ASN A 218 -12.44 -9.37 28.63
CA ASN A 218 -12.24 -7.99 29.06
C ASN A 218 -10.93 -7.37 28.54
N GLN A 219 -9.94 -8.20 28.23
CA GLN A 219 -8.68 -7.74 27.64
C GLN A 219 -8.73 -7.59 26.11
N LEU A 220 -9.84 -8.03 25.46
CA LEU A 220 -9.96 -8.02 24.00
C LEU A 220 -11.16 -7.23 23.48
N THR A 221 -12.33 -7.39 24.11
CA THR A 221 -13.63 -6.97 23.54
C THR A 221 -14.46 -6.11 24.49
N SER A 222 -13.87 -5.63 25.58
CA SER A 222 -14.52 -4.74 26.55
C SER A 222 -15.02 -3.45 25.89
N SER A 223 -16.18 -2.97 26.30
CA SER A 223 -16.68 -1.64 25.93
C SER A 223 -16.01 -0.51 26.74
N VAL A 224 -15.49 -0.84 27.92
CA VAL A 224 -14.85 0.09 28.86
C VAL A 224 -13.33 -0.09 28.79
N CYS A 225 -12.61 1.02 28.70
CA CYS A 225 -11.15 1.02 28.68
C CYS A 225 -10.61 0.94 30.12
N ASP A 226 -9.87 -0.12 30.39
CA ASP A 226 -9.12 -0.28 31.62
C ASP A 226 -7.63 -0.03 31.36
N ILE A 227 -7.12 1.10 31.85
CA ILE A 227 -5.73 1.49 31.66
C ILE A 227 -4.76 0.62 32.47
N THR A 228 -5.24 -0.08 33.51
CA THR A 228 -4.40 -0.97 34.33
C THR A 228 -3.93 -2.19 33.56
N LEU A 229 -4.72 -2.61 32.54
CA LEU A 229 -4.36 -3.67 31.62
C LEU A 229 -3.20 -3.29 30.68
N ASN A 230 -2.96 -2.00 30.47
CA ASN A 230 -1.86 -1.53 29.62
C ASN A 230 -0.55 -1.51 30.41
N LYS A 231 0.46 -2.25 29.93
CA LYS A 231 1.79 -2.30 30.54
C LYS A 231 2.34 -0.92 30.89
N TYR A 232 2.07 0.09 30.09
CA TYR A 232 2.58 1.45 30.28
C TYR A 232 1.58 2.37 31.02
N LYS A 233 0.43 1.88 31.42
CA LYS A 233 -0.64 2.62 32.10
C LYS A 233 -1.05 3.91 31.38
N VAL A 234 -1.04 3.88 30.05
CA VAL A 234 -1.35 5.04 29.18
C VAL A 234 -2.69 4.84 28.50
N LYS A 235 -3.56 5.84 28.56
CA LYS A 235 -4.78 5.85 27.74
C LYS A 235 -4.42 6.04 26.28
N VAL A 236 -4.87 5.13 25.43
CA VAL A 236 -4.54 5.15 23.99
C VAL A 236 -5.74 5.59 23.17
N GLY A 237 -5.50 6.58 22.35
CA GLY A 237 -6.38 6.96 21.25
C GLY A 237 -7.51 7.92 21.63
N THR A 238 -8.28 8.24 20.60
CA THR A 238 -9.51 9.02 20.64
C THR A 238 -10.67 8.13 20.15
N SER A 239 -11.86 8.69 19.93
CA SER A 239 -13.01 7.89 19.49
C SER A 239 -12.91 7.42 18.04
N LEU A 240 -13.56 6.30 17.70
CA LEU A 240 -13.70 5.81 16.34
C LEU A 240 -14.31 6.86 15.39
N LYS A 241 -15.36 7.58 15.87
CA LYS A 241 -15.98 8.67 15.10
C LYS A 241 -14.98 9.76 14.71
N PHE A 242 -14.08 10.12 15.64
CA PHE A 242 -13.02 11.09 15.35
C PHE A 242 -12.07 10.57 14.26
N TRP A 243 -11.67 9.31 14.32
CA TRP A 243 -10.79 8.71 13.32
C TRP A 243 -11.43 8.62 11.94
N GLU A 244 -12.73 8.28 11.89
CA GLU A 244 -13.51 8.27 10.66
C GLU A 244 -13.63 9.68 10.05
N LYS A 245 -13.96 10.69 10.87
CA LYS A 245 -14.02 12.12 10.44
C LYS A 245 -12.68 12.61 9.89
N LYS A 246 -11.55 12.14 10.43
CA LYS A 246 -10.19 12.48 9.96
C LYS A 246 -9.73 11.65 8.76
N GLY A 247 -10.56 10.76 8.21
CA GLY A 247 -10.20 9.91 7.07
C GLY A 247 -9.12 8.88 7.39
N TRP A 248 -8.93 8.54 8.67
CA TRP A 248 -7.91 7.59 9.10
C TRP A 248 -8.37 6.13 8.99
N ILE A 249 -9.68 5.91 8.94
CA ILE A 249 -10.28 4.58 8.78
C ILE A 249 -10.50 4.29 7.30
N ASN A 250 -10.09 3.10 6.89
CA ASN A 250 -10.34 2.56 5.56
C ASN A 250 -11.49 1.53 5.64
N LYS A 251 -12.26 1.40 4.57
CA LYS A 251 -13.33 0.40 4.44
C LYS A 251 -12.86 -1.05 4.63
N GLU A 252 -11.61 -1.36 4.29
CA GLU A 252 -11.00 -2.69 4.48
C GLU A 252 -10.65 -2.98 5.95
N HIS A 253 -10.38 -1.93 6.73
CA HIS A 253 -9.93 -2.02 8.12
C HIS A 253 -10.75 -1.10 9.03
N PRO A 254 -12.04 -1.43 9.30
CA PRO A 254 -12.94 -0.57 10.09
C PRO A 254 -12.49 -0.33 11.54
N TYR A 255 -11.62 -1.17 12.09
CA TYR A 255 -10.97 -0.95 13.40
C TYR A 255 -9.68 -0.11 13.30
N GLY A 256 -9.26 0.27 12.10
CA GLY A 256 -8.12 1.16 11.88
C GLY A 256 -6.75 0.47 11.79
N TRP A 257 -5.71 1.18 12.26
CA TRP A 257 -4.32 0.87 11.96
C TRP A 257 -3.88 -0.52 12.46
N ILE A 258 -4.25 -0.91 13.68
CA ILE A 258 -3.84 -2.22 14.22
C ILE A 258 -4.51 -3.38 13.48
N GLN A 259 -5.78 -3.23 13.06
CA GLN A 259 -6.41 -4.24 12.21
C GLN A 259 -5.66 -4.37 10.88
N TRP A 260 -5.30 -3.25 10.25
CA TRP A 260 -4.44 -3.25 9.08
C TRP A 260 -3.11 -3.94 9.38
N TYR A 261 -2.47 -3.64 10.52
CA TYR A 261 -1.20 -4.23 10.91
C TYR A 261 -1.30 -5.75 11.13
N CYS A 262 -2.37 -6.23 11.75
CA CYS A 262 -2.64 -7.66 11.89
C CYS A 262 -2.70 -8.37 10.53
N ASP A 263 -3.40 -7.77 9.58
CA ASP A 263 -3.52 -8.29 8.23
C ASP A 263 -2.19 -8.21 7.46
N PHE A 264 -1.49 -7.09 7.58
CA PHE A 264 -0.18 -6.87 6.95
C PHE A 264 0.88 -7.84 7.49
N TYR A 265 0.94 -8.04 8.81
CA TYR A 265 1.83 -8.99 9.47
C TYR A 265 1.61 -10.42 8.98
N ARG A 266 0.37 -10.80 8.70
CA ARG A 266 0.00 -12.09 8.12
C ARG A 266 0.26 -12.20 6.61
N GLY A 267 0.89 -11.19 6.02
CA GLY A 267 1.23 -11.17 4.60
C GLY A 267 0.12 -10.68 3.68
N LYS A 268 -1.05 -10.24 4.19
CA LYS A 268 -2.02 -9.54 3.36
C LYS A 268 -1.44 -8.20 2.92
N ARG A 269 -1.81 -7.79 1.71
CA ARG A 269 -1.40 -6.50 1.15
C ARG A 269 -2.60 -5.80 0.56
N SER A 270 -2.68 -4.49 0.79
CA SER A 270 -3.79 -3.63 0.36
C SER A 270 -3.28 -2.39 -0.37
N SER A 271 -4.17 -1.68 -1.03
CA SER A 271 -3.82 -0.39 -1.64
C SER A 271 -3.49 0.69 -0.60
N ASP A 272 -3.85 0.44 0.67
CA ASP A 272 -3.66 1.34 1.79
C ASP A 272 -2.29 1.17 2.50
N ASP A 273 -1.54 0.12 2.19
CA ASP A 273 -0.29 -0.22 2.88
C ASP A 273 0.68 0.95 2.94
N LYS A 274 0.91 1.61 1.81
CA LYS A 274 1.83 2.73 1.76
C LYS A 274 1.40 3.89 2.66
N ARG A 275 0.11 4.23 2.69
CA ARG A 275 -0.44 5.29 3.55
C ARG A 275 -0.24 4.95 5.03
N GLN A 276 -0.49 3.71 5.40
CA GLN A 276 -0.36 3.25 6.79
C GLN A 276 1.11 3.20 7.23
N ILE A 277 2.01 2.75 6.37
CA ILE A 277 3.46 2.75 6.63
C ILE A 277 4.00 4.18 6.71
N ASP A 278 3.61 5.06 5.79
CA ASP A 278 4.01 6.48 5.81
C ASP A 278 3.53 7.15 7.12
N ARG A 279 2.32 6.79 7.60
CA ARG A 279 1.80 7.25 8.89
C ARG A 279 2.65 6.74 10.05
N TRP A 280 2.97 5.46 10.09
CA TRP A 280 3.84 4.88 11.13
C TRP A 280 5.21 5.56 11.14
N ASN A 281 5.82 5.76 9.97
CA ASN A 281 7.11 6.44 9.85
C ASN A 281 7.10 7.85 10.43
N LYS A 282 5.99 8.59 10.27
CA LYS A 282 5.82 9.94 10.84
C LYS A 282 5.70 9.94 12.37
N PHE A 283 5.21 8.86 12.96
CA PHE A 283 5.03 8.74 14.42
C PHE A 283 6.21 8.05 15.10
N ALA A 284 6.55 6.85 14.68
CA ALA A 284 7.46 5.93 15.36
C ALA A 284 8.72 5.59 14.53
N GLY A 285 8.78 5.99 13.27
CA GLY A 285 9.93 5.76 12.41
C GLY A 285 11.18 6.53 12.85
N LYS A 286 12.30 6.33 12.15
CA LYS A 286 13.62 6.91 12.50
C LYS A 286 13.59 8.43 12.74
N LYS A 287 12.75 9.16 12.00
CA LYS A 287 12.50 10.62 12.14
C LYS A 287 11.08 10.90 12.64
N GLY A 288 10.43 9.97 13.31
CA GLY A 288 9.07 10.11 13.81
C GLY A 288 9.00 11.04 15.02
N ARG A 289 7.89 11.81 15.12
CA ARG A 289 7.73 12.87 16.14
C ARG A 289 7.85 12.36 17.57
N PHE A 290 7.30 11.18 17.88
CA PHE A 290 7.39 10.62 19.23
C PHE A 290 8.81 10.18 19.57
N ARG A 291 9.55 9.64 18.60
CA ARG A 291 10.96 9.30 18.79
C ARG A 291 11.80 10.56 19.02
N LEU A 292 11.60 11.60 18.24
CA LEU A 292 12.32 12.87 18.41
C LEU A 292 11.98 13.53 19.74
N TRP A 293 10.71 13.52 20.13
CA TRP A 293 10.27 14.02 21.43
C TRP A 293 10.94 13.26 22.58
N LEU A 294 10.96 11.93 22.54
CA LEU A 294 11.63 11.10 23.57
C LEU A 294 13.13 11.40 23.65
N ILE A 295 13.82 11.50 22.51
CA ILE A 295 15.24 11.87 22.45
C ILE A 295 15.47 13.25 23.09
N THR A 296 14.58 14.21 22.83
CA THR A 296 14.67 15.54 23.44
C THR A 296 14.49 15.49 24.96
N LEU A 297 13.56 14.66 25.44
CA LEU A 297 13.37 14.47 26.89
C LEU A 297 14.60 13.84 27.57
N ILE A 298 15.16 12.80 26.95
CA ILE A 298 16.38 12.12 27.46
C ILE A 298 17.52 13.13 27.54
N LYS A 299 17.75 13.91 26.48
CA LYS A 299 18.79 14.95 26.46
C LYS A 299 18.58 16.03 27.52
N LYS A 300 17.31 16.45 27.76
CA LYS A 300 17.00 17.45 28.81
C LYS A 300 17.22 16.93 30.22
N LYS A 301 17.10 15.62 30.43
CA LYS A 301 17.28 14.99 31.75
C LYS A 301 18.69 14.47 31.99
N ASN A 302 19.62 14.70 31.04
CA ASN A 302 21.00 14.16 31.08
C ASN A 302 21.05 12.65 31.34
N LEU A 303 20.08 11.89 30.79
CA LEU A 303 19.97 10.43 30.84
C LEU A 303 20.60 9.79 29.60
#